data_d1b9d1592658d285833a3e108e61fb4c
#
_entry.id   d1b9d1592658d285833a3e108e61fb4c
#
_cell.length_a   1.000
_cell.length_b   1.000
_cell.length_c   1.000
_cell.angle_alpha   90.00
_cell.angle_beta   90.00
_cell.angle_gamma   90.00
#
_symmetry.space_group_name_H-M   'P 1'
#
loop_
_entity.id
_entity.type
_entity.pdbx_description
1 polymer ?
#
loop_
_entity_poly.entity_id
_entity_poly.type
_entity_poly.pdbx_seq_one_letter_code
_entity_poly.pdbx_strand_id
1 'polypeptide(L)'
;MSTTYAARVAAGALAALLVLAGCSSKAKDDDSGGTKATGGLKTGEGISGKTINLGVLTDMTGVYATLGKSVTQAQQLYVKQTNAAGGICGYQLALTVRDHGYEPQKAVSGYTELAPKVLGFTQFIGSPFVAAVKQRIDGQDKGLVLPQAWSATLLGSPYIRVIGSTYDVETINAVDFLMKEKGIKKGDKIGHVYFEGDYGENALTGSKYMAKKSGLTVVEQKIKPTDNDMTAQVAALKQAGVKAIVISAGPRQAASLVGVAAAGKFDVPIIGNNSAFAPQLLATEAGPALMKNYYVASPSLPIGADTPKAKQLVADYRKAYPKAALDNGIVAGWTAASAFGEALKKACTSKDLTREGVDRALLTINAFDPGFGVTQDFTDPKAPSSKQSIILRPDKSAVGGMTVVREAGASTVAEGYTPGG
;
A
#
# COMPACT_ATOMS: atom_id res chain seq x y z
N MET A 1 -61.46 51.21 24.49
CA MET A 1 -61.35 51.49 25.92
C MET A 1 -59.84 51.54 26.16
N SER A 2 -59.22 52.74 26.06
CA SER A 2 -58.95 53.64 27.20
C SER A 2 -57.93 53.03 28.16
N THR A 3 -56.79 53.56 28.49
CA THR A 3 -56.23 54.92 28.61
C THR A 3 -54.76 54.73 28.99
N THR A 4 -53.76 55.34 28.34
CA THR A 4 -52.99 56.57 28.70
C THR A 4 -52.51 56.75 30.14
N TYR A 5 -51.26 57.13 30.30
CA TYR A 5 -50.54 58.25 30.89
C TYR A 5 -49.15 57.83 31.38
N ALA A 6 -48.12 58.35 30.92
CA ALA A 6 -47.44 59.64 30.88
C ALA A 6 -46.60 59.94 32.17
N ALA A 7 -45.31 60.08 31.90
CA ALA A 7 -44.33 61.17 32.07
C ALA A 7 -43.87 61.57 33.52
N ARG A 8 -42.56 61.74 33.61
CA ARG A 8 -41.71 62.94 33.96
C ARG A 8 -40.44 62.53 34.73
N VAL A 9 -39.28 62.78 34.17
CA VAL A 9 -38.33 63.88 34.22
C VAL A 9 -37.69 64.14 35.64
N ALA A 10 -36.39 64.07 35.70
CA ALA A 10 -35.38 65.01 36.21
C ALA A 10 -34.02 64.36 36.29
N ALA A 11 -33.11 64.80 35.59
CA ALA A 11 -31.96 65.68 35.60
C ALA A 11 -31.01 65.54 36.82
N GLY A 12 -29.73 65.39 36.56
CA GLY A 12 -28.66 65.62 37.52
C GLY A 12 -27.28 65.05 37.19
N ALA A 13 -26.48 65.91 36.57
CA ALA A 13 -25.05 66.18 36.76
C ALA A 13 -23.92 65.13 36.58
N LEU A 14 -23.08 65.40 35.59
CA LEU A 14 -21.63 65.34 35.49
C LEU A 14 -20.77 64.61 36.52
N ALA A 15 -19.96 63.64 36.03
CA ALA A 15 -18.55 63.56 36.38
C ALA A 15 -17.80 62.74 35.26
N ALA A 16 -16.82 63.39 34.67
CA ALA A 16 -15.94 62.81 33.67
C ALA A 16 -14.90 61.92 34.31
N LEU A 17 -14.71 60.71 33.78
CA LEU A 17 -13.48 59.92 33.95
C LEU A 17 -13.18 59.16 32.67
N LEU A 18 -12.03 59.50 32.10
CA LEU A 18 -11.38 58.86 30.96
C LEU A 18 -11.05 57.41 31.31
N VAL A 19 -11.55 56.47 30.54
CA VAL A 19 -11.02 55.07 30.50
C VAL A 19 -10.82 54.70 29.05
N LEU A 20 -9.57 54.28 28.78
CA LEU A 20 -9.04 53.85 27.50
C LEU A 20 -9.92 52.80 26.82
N ALA A 21 -10.31 53.08 25.59
CA ALA A 21 -10.96 52.12 24.71
C ALA A 21 -9.91 51.09 24.22
N GLY A 22 -9.96 49.89 24.81
CA GLY A 22 -9.39 48.72 24.23
C GLY A 22 -10.30 48.16 23.12
N CYS A 23 -9.96 48.40 21.86
CA CYS A 23 -10.61 47.72 20.74
C CYS A 23 -10.30 46.21 20.77
N SER A 24 -11.25 45.42 21.28
CA SER A 24 -11.30 43.98 21.04
C SER A 24 -11.98 43.77 19.69
N SER A 25 -11.20 43.69 18.63
CA SER A 25 -11.68 43.15 17.37
C SER A 25 -11.86 41.64 17.53
N LYS A 26 -13.10 41.16 17.62
CA LYS A 26 -13.45 39.79 17.32
C LYS A 26 -13.04 39.48 15.91
N ALA A 27 -11.87 38.83 15.73
CA ALA A 27 -11.53 38.17 14.51
C ALA A 27 -12.53 37.03 14.31
N LYS A 28 -13.29 37.09 13.25
CA LYS A 28 -13.95 35.91 12.67
C LYS A 28 -12.84 34.91 12.33
N ASP A 29 -12.92 33.75 12.92
CA ASP A 29 -12.15 32.60 12.44
C ASP A 29 -12.69 32.24 11.03
N ASP A 30 -12.06 32.78 9.99
CA ASP A 30 -12.11 32.21 8.66
C ASP A 30 -11.22 30.96 8.69
N ASP A 31 -11.86 29.80 8.68
CA ASP A 31 -11.24 28.48 8.60
C ASP A 31 -10.77 28.21 7.14
N SER A 32 -9.86 29.04 6.66
CA SER A 32 -9.08 28.79 5.45
C SER A 32 -7.75 28.18 5.89
N GLY A 33 -7.46 26.93 5.44
CA GLY A 33 -6.33 26.06 5.80
C GLY A 33 -4.96 26.72 5.90
N GLY A 34 -4.77 27.54 6.92
CA GLY A 34 -3.53 28.24 7.23
C GLY A 34 -2.63 27.40 8.14
N THR A 35 -1.35 27.37 7.81
CA THR A 35 -0.29 26.75 8.61
C THR A 35 -0.29 27.33 10.03
N LYS A 36 -0.61 26.52 11.05
CA LYS A 36 -0.59 26.95 12.46
C LYS A 36 0.75 26.60 13.08
N ALA A 37 1.42 27.57 13.72
CA ALA A 37 2.65 27.32 14.48
C ALA A 37 2.33 27.28 15.99
N THR A 38 2.51 26.13 16.65
CA THR A 38 2.38 25.99 18.10
C THR A 38 3.74 25.57 18.65
N GLY A 39 4.39 26.41 19.47
CA GLY A 39 5.71 26.09 20.00
C GLY A 39 6.83 25.97 18.94
N GLY A 40 6.70 26.65 17.78
CA GLY A 40 7.65 26.60 16.68
C GLY A 40 7.50 25.41 15.74
N LEU A 41 6.54 24.50 15.98
CA LEU A 41 6.22 23.40 15.07
C LEU A 41 5.11 23.83 14.12
N LYS A 42 5.38 23.80 12.81
CA LYS A 42 4.36 24.04 11.77
C LYS A 42 3.45 22.85 11.65
N THR A 43 2.16 23.06 11.56
CA THR A 43 1.13 22.06 11.32
C THR A 43 0.19 22.51 10.21
N GLY A 44 -0.52 21.59 9.58
CA GLY A 44 -1.46 21.87 8.47
C GLY A 44 -2.62 20.88 8.47
N GLU A 45 -3.16 20.63 7.28
CA GLU A 45 -4.27 19.71 7.07
C GLU A 45 -3.99 18.35 7.70
N GLY A 46 -5.05 17.72 8.21
CA GLY A 46 -4.99 16.42 8.85
C GLY A 46 -4.49 16.44 10.29
N ILE A 47 -4.15 17.62 10.85
CA ILE A 47 -3.79 17.75 12.26
C ILE A 47 -4.88 18.53 12.99
N SER A 48 -5.48 17.92 14.01
CA SER A 48 -6.50 18.55 14.86
C SER A 48 -6.17 18.34 16.34
N GLY A 49 -6.05 19.45 17.07
CA GLY A 49 -5.64 19.40 18.48
C GLY A 49 -4.28 18.73 18.65
N LYS A 50 -4.25 17.59 19.33
CA LYS A 50 -3.07 16.74 19.53
C LYS A 50 -3.16 15.42 18.74
N THR A 51 -3.86 15.42 17.62
CA THR A 51 -4.07 14.23 16.79
C THR A 51 -3.61 14.46 15.37
N ILE A 52 -2.80 13.52 14.84
CA ILE A 52 -2.44 13.37 13.43
C ILE A 52 -3.43 12.36 12.83
N ASN A 53 -4.26 12.81 11.89
CA ASN A 53 -5.22 11.96 11.19
C ASN A 53 -4.62 11.42 9.92
N LEU A 54 -4.67 10.12 9.71
CA LEU A 54 -4.15 9.41 8.54
C LEU A 54 -5.27 8.65 7.84
N GLY A 55 -5.25 8.64 6.52
CA GLY A 55 -6.22 7.96 5.69
C GLY A 55 -5.84 6.50 5.40
N VAL A 56 -6.85 5.65 5.33
CA VAL A 56 -6.75 4.24 4.92
C VAL A 56 -7.88 3.95 3.95
N LEU A 57 -7.53 3.70 2.70
CA LEU A 57 -8.43 3.22 1.66
C LEU A 57 -8.09 1.76 1.37
N THR A 58 -9.00 0.87 1.70
CA THR A 58 -8.74 -0.58 1.77
C THR A 58 -9.79 -1.38 1.03
N ASP A 59 -9.49 -2.65 0.77
CA ASP A 59 -10.42 -3.65 0.28
C ASP A 59 -10.65 -4.70 1.37
N MET A 60 -11.80 -4.64 2.03
CA MET A 60 -12.21 -5.63 3.05
C MET A 60 -13.32 -6.57 2.57
N THR A 61 -13.89 -6.32 1.39
CA THR A 61 -15.06 -7.04 0.90
C THR A 61 -14.91 -7.56 -0.54
N GLY A 62 -13.89 -7.11 -1.28
CA GLY A 62 -13.64 -7.45 -2.67
C GLY A 62 -12.57 -8.51 -2.89
N VAL A 63 -11.83 -8.38 -3.98
CA VAL A 63 -10.83 -9.35 -4.49
C VAL A 63 -9.69 -9.59 -3.50
N TYR A 64 -9.26 -8.56 -2.79
CA TYR A 64 -8.16 -8.61 -1.83
C TYR A 64 -8.62 -8.55 -0.37
N ALA A 65 -9.88 -8.88 -0.08
CA ALA A 65 -10.49 -8.73 1.24
C ALA A 65 -9.66 -9.33 2.39
N THR A 66 -9.03 -10.47 2.18
CA THR A 66 -8.18 -11.11 3.18
C THR A 66 -6.95 -10.25 3.48
N LEU A 67 -6.20 -9.89 2.43
CA LEU A 67 -4.99 -9.07 2.56
C LEU A 67 -5.31 -7.66 3.05
N GLY A 68 -6.38 -7.04 2.55
CA GLY A 68 -6.81 -5.71 2.97
C GLY A 68 -7.15 -5.62 4.44
N LYS A 69 -7.79 -6.66 5.00
CA LYS A 69 -8.06 -6.75 6.45
C LYS A 69 -6.77 -6.82 7.26
N SER A 70 -5.84 -7.69 6.89
CA SER A 70 -4.59 -7.88 7.63
C SER A 70 -3.66 -6.65 7.52
N VAL A 71 -3.57 -6.01 6.35
CA VAL A 71 -2.86 -4.72 6.17
C VAL A 71 -3.42 -3.67 7.12
N THR A 72 -4.74 -3.48 7.12
CA THR A 72 -5.41 -2.48 7.97
C THR A 72 -5.23 -2.78 9.47
N GLN A 73 -5.36 -4.04 9.88
CA GLN A 73 -5.15 -4.45 11.27
C GLN A 73 -3.70 -4.24 11.72
N ALA A 74 -2.72 -4.49 10.85
CA ALA A 74 -1.31 -4.23 11.18
C ALA A 74 -1.03 -2.73 11.35
N GLN A 75 -1.64 -1.87 10.56
CA GLN A 75 -1.54 -0.42 10.72
C GLN A 75 -2.23 0.06 12.00
N GLN A 76 -3.39 -0.50 12.34
CA GLN A 76 -4.07 -0.23 13.61
C GLN A 76 -3.21 -0.65 14.82
N LEU A 77 -2.54 -1.81 14.71
CA LEU A 77 -1.61 -2.29 15.74
C LEU A 77 -0.42 -1.34 15.90
N TYR A 78 0.18 -0.90 14.79
CA TYR A 78 1.27 0.10 14.82
C TYR A 78 0.83 1.39 15.50
N VAL A 79 -0.32 1.94 15.12
CA VAL A 79 -0.89 3.16 15.71
C VAL A 79 -1.14 2.97 17.20
N LYS A 80 -1.73 1.85 17.61
CA LYS A 80 -1.97 1.53 19.03
C LYS A 80 -0.69 1.49 19.83
N GLN A 81 0.35 0.84 19.32
CA GLN A 81 1.65 0.76 20.01
C GLN A 81 2.35 2.11 20.07
N THR A 82 2.35 2.86 18.97
CA THR A 82 2.92 4.21 18.91
C THR A 82 2.24 5.15 19.90
N ASN A 83 0.91 5.13 19.97
CA ASN A 83 0.14 5.94 20.90
C ASN A 83 0.41 5.57 22.36
N ALA A 84 0.51 4.27 22.66
CA ALA A 84 0.85 3.79 24.00
C ALA A 84 2.26 4.22 24.45
N ALA A 85 3.18 4.42 23.48
CA ALA A 85 4.53 4.94 23.71
C ALA A 85 4.61 6.49 23.79
N GLY A 86 3.47 7.20 23.81
CA GLY A 86 3.39 8.67 23.90
C GLY A 86 3.15 9.38 22.56
N GLY A 87 2.93 8.63 21.47
CA GLY A 87 2.68 9.17 20.14
C GLY A 87 3.95 9.61 19.40
N ILE A 88 3.78 10.48 18.42
CA ILE A 88 4.90 11.10 17.68
C ILE A 88 4.86 12.61 17.94
N CYS A 89 5.95 13.18 18.44
CA CYS A 89 6.06 14.59 18.84
C CYS A 89 4.99 15.06 19.83
N GLY A 90 4.49 14.16 20.67
CA GLY A 90 3.38 14.43 21.59
C GLY A 90 2.01 14.50 20.91
N TYR A 91 1.90 14.04 19.66
CA TYR A 91 0.63 13.84 18.96
C TYR A 91 0.27 12.37 18.94
N GLN A 92 -1.03 12.07 19.15
CA GLN A 92 -1.59 10.75 18.93
C GLN A 92 -1.86 10.54 17.44
N LEU A 93 -1.71 9.33 16.94
CA LEU A 93 -2.10 8.96 15.58
C LEU A 93 -3.55 8.46 15.57
N ALA A 94 -4.31 8.79 14.53
CA ALA A 94 -5.64 8.25 14.27
C ALA A 94 -5.75 7.79 12.81
N LEU A 95 -6.42 6.66 12.58
CA LEU A 95 -6.70 6.14 11.25
C LEU A 95 -8.18 6.34 10.92
N THR A 96 -8.46 6.94 9.77
CA THR A 96 -9.80 6.96 9.19
C THR A 96 -9.86 5.97 8.03
N VAL A 97 -10.63 4.90 8.22
CA VAL A 97 -10.69 3.75 7.30
C VAL A 97 -11.93 3.83 6.43
N ARG A 98 -11.78 3.59 5.12
CA ARG A 98 -12.87 3.38 4.15
C ARG A 98 -12.61 2.10 3.36
N ASP A 99 -13.61 1.25 3.31
CA ASP A 99 -13.63 0.06 2.47
C ASP A 99 -14.20 0.39 1.10
N HIS A 100 -13.42 0.22 0.05
CA HIS A 100 -13.89 0.44 -1.32
C HIS A 100 -14.26 -0.86 -2.05
N GLY A 101 -14.03 -2.04 -1.43
CA GLY A 101 -14.43 -3.34 -2.01
C GLY A 101 -13.83 -3.62 -3.39
N TYR A 102 -12.69 -3.01 -3.71
CA TYR A 102 -12.06 -3.02 -5.04
C TYR A 102 -12.95 -2.43 -6.15
N GLU A 103 -13.84 -1.50 -5.82
CA GLU A 103 -14.72 -0.81 -6.76
C GLU A 103 -14.20 0.60 -7.08
N PRO A 104 -13.95 0.96 -8.37
CA PRO A 104 -13.36 2.24 -8.76
C PRO A 104 -14.10 3.47 -8.22
N GLN A 105 -15.43 3.48 -8.33
CA GLN A 105 -16.26 4.59 -7.87
C GLN A 105 -16.13 4.84 -6.36
N LYS A 106 -16.15 3.76 -5.57
CA LYS A 106 -15.97 3.83 -4.11
C LYS A 106 -14.57 4.27 -3.73
N ALA A 107 -13.55 3.82 -4.45
CA ALA A 107 -12.16 4.22 -4.20
C ALA A 107 -11.94 5.72 -4.43
N VAL A 108 -12.41 6.26 -5.56
CA VAL A 108 -12.30 7.68 -5.90
C VAL A 108 -13.12 8.55 -4.93
N SER A 109 -14.36 8.15 -4.61
CA SER A 109 -15.21 8.90 -3.67
C SER A 109 -14.63 8.87 -2.25
N GLY A 110 -14.11 7.72 -1.80
CA GLY A 110 -13.44 7.58 -0.50
C GLY A 110 -12.19 8.46 -0.40
N TYR A 111 -11.38 8.52 -1.46
CA TYR A 111 -10.24 9.44 -1.53
C TYR A 111 -10.71 10.90 -1.42
N THR A 112 -11.70 11.28 -2.21
CA THR A 112 -12.25 12.65 -2.23
C THR A 112 -12.80 13.08 -0.87
N GLU A 113 -13.44 12.15 -0.15
CA GLU A 113 -13.95 12.40 1.20
C GLU A 113 -12.84 12.59 2.22
N LEU A 114 -11.79 11.77 2.16
CA LEU A 114 -10.75 11.73 3.19
C LEU A 114 -9.63 12.74 2.97
N ALA A 115 -9.26 13.03 1.71
CA ALA A 115 -8.12 13.88 1.38
C ALA A 115 -8.09 15.21 2.15
N PRO A 116 -9.18 15.99 2.29
CA PRO A 116 -9.14 17.25 3.04
C PRO A 116 -9.03 17.09 4.57
N LYS A 117 -9.21 15.87 5.09
CA LYS A 117 -9.30 15.59 6.54
C LYS A 117 -8.06 14.94 7.12
N VAL A 118 -7.14 14.43 6.27
CA VAL A 118 -5.99 13.64 6.68
C VAL A 118 -4.69 14.28 6.25
N LEU A 119 -3.62 14.04 7.01
CA LEU A 119 -2.27 14.50 6.66
C LEU A 119 -1.72 13.77 5.43
N GLY A 120 -2.04 12.50 5.29
CA GLY A 120 -1.67 11.62 4.19
C GLY A 120 -2.31 10.25 4.34
N PHE A 121 -1.95 9.33 3.46
CA PHE A 121 -2.53 7.99 3.42
C PHE A 121 -1.45 6.94 3.69
N THR A 122 -1.65 6.12 4.72
CA THR A 122 -0.77 4.97 5.02
C THR A 122 -1.14 3.74 4.20
N GLN A 123 -2.30 3.77 3.53
CA GLN A 123 -2.81 2.69 2.70
C GLN A 123 -3.78 3.23 1.65
N PHE A 124 -3.57 2.80 0.41
CA PHE A 124 -4.55 2.93 -0.66
C PHE A 124 -4.37 1.72 -1.58
N ILE A 125 -5.22 0.71 -1.41
CA ILE A 125 -5.16 -0.54 -2.17
C ILE A 125 -5.65 -0.32 -3.60
N GLY A 126 -4.86 -0.79 -4.57
CA GLY A 126 -5.24 -0.87 -5.98
C GLY A 126 -4.58 0.19 -6.85
N SER A 127 -3.60 -0.23 -7.66
CA SER A 127 -2.87 0.66 -8.58
C SER A 127 -3.79 1.46 -9.51
N PRO A 128 -4.85 0.90 -10.13
CA PRO A 128 -5.72 1.67 -10.99
C PRO A 128 -6.45 2.81 -10.25
N PHE A 129 -6.72 2.64 -8.97
CA PHE A 129 -7.43 3.65 -8.17
C PHE A 129 -6.51 4.78 -7.74
N VAL A 130 -5.27 4.44 -7.34
CA VAL A 130 -4.25 5.45 -7.03
C VAL A 130 -3.90 6.25 -8.28
N ALA A 131 -3.73 5.59 -9.42
CA ALA A 131 -3.48 6.22 -10.72
C ALA A 131 -4.61 7.19 -11.12
N ALA A 132 -5.88 6.80 -10.88
CA ALA A 132 -7.04 7.63 -11.20
C ALA A 132 -7.08 8.97 -10.44
N VAL A 133 -6.52 9.03 -9.23
CA VAL A 133 -6.48 10.26 -8.42
C VAL A 133 -5.10 10.90 -8.35
N LYS A 134 -4.10 10.35 -9.06
CA LYS A 134 -2.70 10.81 -9.02
C LYS A 134 -2.55 12.30 -9.33
N GLN A 135 -3.20 12.80 -10.37
CA GLN A 135 -3.14 14.23 -10.73
C GLN A 135 -3.66 15.13 -9.61
N ARG A 136 -4.69 14.69 -8.89
CA ARG A 136 -5.23 15.41 -7.76
C ARG A 136 -4.28 15.36 -6.55
N ILE A 137 -3.69 14.18 -6.26
CA ILE A 137 -2.64 14.06 -5.23
C ILE A 137 -1.51 15.04 -5.51
N ASP A 138 -0.99 15.04 -6.75
CA ASP A 138 0.19 15.80 -7.13
C ASP A 138 -0.04 17.32 -7.20
N GLY A 139 -1.20 17.73 -7.72
CA GLY A 139 -1.50 19.14 -7.99
C GLY A 139 -2.25 19.87 -6.88
N GLN A 140 -3.16 19.18 -6.21
CA GLN A 140 -4.11 19.81 -5.28
C GLN A 140 -3.85 19.42 -3.82
N ASP A 141 -3.94 18.12 -3.51
CA ASP A 141 -4.00 17.68 -2.11
C ASP A 141 -2.61 17.57 -1.47
N LYS A 142 -1.59 17.22 -2.23
CA LYS A 142 -0.17 17.19 -1.84
C LYS A 142 0.14 16.40 -0.56
N GLY A 143 -0.72 15.46 -0.20
CA GLY A 143 -0.55 14.58 0.95
C GLY A 143 0.24 13.33 0.59
N LEU A 144 1.21 12.97 1.41
CA LEU A 144 1.98 11.73 1.23
C LEU A 144 1.07 10.51 1.18
N VAL A 145 1.24 9.67 0.16
CA VAL A 145 0.55 8.39 -0.01
C VAL A 145 1.57 7.26 -0.06
N LEU A 146 1.49 6.33 0.87
CA LEU A 146 2.21 5.05 0.87
C LEU A 146 1.22 3.95 0.47
N PRO A 147 1.03 3.70 -0.84
CA PRO A 147 -0.04 2.83 -1.31
C PRO A 147 0.30 1.35 -1.09
N GLN A 148 -0.75 0.53 -1.03
CA GLN A 148 -0.65 -0.91 -1.28
C GLN A 148 -0.93 -1.16 -2.78
N ALA A 149 -0.07 -0.60 -3.61
CA ALA A 149 -0.12 -0.57 -5.06
C ALA A 149 1.30 -0.36 -5.59
N TRP A 150 1.76 -1.23 -6.48
CA TRP A 150 3.17 -1.30 -6.90
C TRP A 150 3.35 -1.08 -8.40
N SER A 151 2.46 -0.35 -9.05
CA SER A 151 2.63 -0.02 -10.47
C SER A 151 3.69 1.06 -10.67
N ALA A 152 4.51 0.89 -11.70
CA ALA A 152 5.50 1.90 -12.09
C ALA A 152 4.88 3.22 -12.58
N THR A 153 3.60 3.23 -12.98
CA THR A 153 2.88 4.45 -13.35
C THR A 153 2.71 5.44 -12.18
N LEU A 154 2.88 4.94 -10.95
CA LEU A 154 2.83 5.74 -9.73
C LEU A 154 4.14 6.48 -9.43
N LEU A 155 5.24 6.03 -10.03
CA LEU A 155 6.55 6.68 -9.88
C LEU A 155 6.57 8.09 -10.48
N GLY A 156 7.51 8.90 -10.02
CA GLY A 156 7.64 10.30 -10.45
C GLY A 156 6.61 11.24 -9.85
N SER A 157 5.65 10.74 -9.07
CA SER A 157 4.79 11.60 -8.24
C SER A 157 5.61 12.22 -7.12
N PRO A 158 5.47 13.52 -6.85
CA PRO A 158 6.10 14.13 -5.68
C PRO A 158 5.54 13.63 -4.34
N TYR A 159 4.35 13.00 -4.32
CA TYR A 159 3.67 12.62 -3.08
C TYR A 159 3.26 11.14 -2.97
N ILE A 160 3.58 10.30 -3.95
CA ILE A 160 3.35 8.86 -3.88
C ILE A 160 4.69 8.15 -3.79
N ARG A 161 4.83 7.22 -2.82
CA ARG A 161 6.05 6.40 -2.66
C ARG A 161 5.69 4.94 -2.61
N VAL A 162 6.14 4.21 -3.64
CA VAL A 162 6.01 2.76 -3.73
C VAL A 162 7.02 2.11 -2.80
N ILE A 163 6.58 1.24 -1.90
CA ILE A 163 7.42 0.52 -0.95
C ILE A 163 7.80 -0.84 -1.52
N GLY A 164 9.07 -1.06 -1.79
CA GLY A 164 9.58 -2.27 -2.45
C GLY A 164 9.67 -2.10 -3.97
N SER A 165 9.72 -3.22 -4.67
CA SER A 165 9.78 -3.27 -6.14
C SER A 165 8.43 -3.00 -6.79
N THR A 166 8.43 -2.40 -7.97
CA THR A 166 7.23 -2.29 -8.81
C THR A 166 6.90 -3.63 -9.47
N TYR A 167 5.66 -3.80 -9.93
CA TYR A 167 5.20 -5.09 -10.51
C TYR A 167 6.00 -5.51 -11.74
N ASP A 168 6.44 -4.59 -12.58
CA ASP A 168 7.33 -4.89 -13.70
C ASP A 168 8.69 -5.42 -13.24
N VAL A 169 9.31 -4.77 -12.24
CA VAL A 169 10.58 -5.23 -11.63
C VAL A 169 10.41 -6.58 -10.94
N GLU A 170 9.34 -6.73 -10.15
CA GLU A 170 9.01 -7.98 -9.47
C GLU A 170 8.84 -9.13 -10.48
N THR A 171 8.15 -8.85 -11.60
CA THR A 171 7.96 -9.83 -12.67
C THR A 171 9.24 -10.16 -13.41
N ILE A 172 10.14 -9.19 -13.65
CA ILE A 172 11.48 -9.45 -14.21
C ILE A 172 12.24 -10.42 -13.28
N ASN A 173 12.25 -10.19 -11.98
CA ASN A 173 12.89 -11.09 -11.01
C ASN A 173 12.21 -12.46 -10.95
N ALA A 174 10.88 -12.51 -11.08
CA ALA A 174 10.11 -13.75 -11.13
C ALA A 174 10.49 -14.60 -12.35
N VAL A 175 10.58 -14.00 -13.53
CA VAL A 175 10.98 -14.72 -14.75
C VAL A 175 12.45 -15.13 -14.70
N ASP A 176 13.33 -14.31 -14.11
CA ASP A 176 14.73 -14.69 -13.84
C ASP A 176 14.83 -15.96 -12.98
N PHE A 177 14.00 -16.05 -11.93
CA PHE A 177 13.89 -17.25 -11.12
C PHE A 177 13.43 -18.47 -11.92
N LEU A 178 12.42 -18.31 -12.77
CA LEU A 178 11.94 -19.40 -13.61
C LEU A 178 13.05 -19.90 -14.56
N MET A 179 13.86 -18.99 -15.09
CA MET A 179 14.98 -19.35 -15.96
C MET A 179 16.11 -20.04 -15.21
N LYS A 180 16.53 -19.51 -14.08
CA LYS A 180 17.69 -20.02 -13.33
C LYS A 180 17.41 -21.32 -12.57
N GLU A 181 16.18 -21.49 -12.07
CA GLU A 181 15.86 -22.54 -11.10
C GLU A 181 14.74 -23.49 -11.54
N LYS A 182 14.00 -23.14 -12.63
CA LYS A 182 12.88 -23.95 -13.12
C LYS A 182 13.06 -24.43 -14.57
N GLY A 183 14.25 -24.27 -15.11
CA GLY A 183 14.63 -24.84 -16.39
C GLY A 183 14.06 -24.12 -17.61
N ILE A 184 13.50 -22.91 -17.46
CA ILE A 184 13.06 -22.08 -18.59
C ILE A 184 14.28 -21.53 -19.32
N LYS A 185 14.27 -21.63 -20.64
CA LYS A 185 15.44 -21.28 -21.47
C LYS A 185 15.03 -20.50 -22.72
N LYS A 186 16.01 -19.88 -23.35
CA LYS A 186 15.86 -19.20 -24.65
C LYS A 186 15.09 -20.06 -25.65
N GLY A 187 14.10 -19.46 -26.30
CA GLY A 187 13.18 -20.11 -27.25
C GLY A 187 11.89 -20.63 -26.61
N ASP A 188 11.83 -20.73 -25.27
CA ASP A 188 10.60 -21.16 -24.60
C ASP A 188 9.51 -20.09 -24.64
N LYS A 189 8.26 -20.55 -24.52
CA LYS A 189 7.09 -19.69 -24.32
C LYS A 189 6.73 -19.68 -22.83
N ILE A 190 6.42 -18.50 -22.30
CA ILE A 190 5.83 -18.33 -20.97
C ILE A 190 4.43 -17.74 -21.11
N GLY A 191 3.48 -18.22 -20.31
CA GLY A 191 2.16 -17.61 -20.21
C GLY A 191 2.19 -16.43 -19.24
N HIS A 192 1.36 -15.40 -19.47
CA HIS A 192 1.08 -14.38 -18.48
C HIS A 192 -0.43 -14.16 -18.39
N VAL A 193 -1.03 -14.58 -17.26
CA VAL A 193 -2.42 -14.30 -16.91
C VAL A 193 -2.44 -13.05 -16.05
N TYR A 194 -3.19 -12.02 -16.46
CA TYR A 194 -3.11 -10.73 -15.79
C TYR A 194 -4.45 -9.98 -15.79
N PHE A 195 -4.72 -9.25 -14.71
CA PHE A 195 -5.86 -8.34 -14.65
C PHE A 195 -5.72 -7.22 -15.68
N GLU A 196 -6.84 -6.90 -16.34
CA GLU A 196 -6.93 -5.65 -17.08
C GLU A 196 -6.69 -4.45 -16.17
N GLY A 197 -6.09 -3.38 -16.72
CA GLY A 197 -5.75 -2.17 -16.00
C GLY A 197 -4.35 -2.17 -15.39
N ASP A 198 -4.07 -1.11 -14.66
CA ASP A 198 -2.72 -0.65 -14.31
C ASP A 198 -1.84 -1.70 -13.60
N TYR A 199 -2.41 -2.51 -12.69
CA TYR A 199 -1.67 -3.56 -12.00
C TYR A 199 -1.13 -4.63 -12.96
N GLY A 200 -2.04 -5.29 -13.68
CA GLY A 200 -1.66 -6.44 -14.50
C GLY A 200 -0.88 -6.02 -15.74
N GLU A 201 -1.18 -4.86 -16.33
CA GLU A 201 -0.48 -4.34 -17.51
C GLU A 201 0.94 -3.90 -17.17
N ASN A 202 1.18 -3.32 -15.98
CA ASN A 202 2.53 -3.03 -15.52
C ASN A 202 3.35 -4.31 -15.31
N ALA A 203 2.78 -5.35 -14.68
CA ALA A 203 3.44 -6.64 -14.54
C ALA A 203 3.75 -7.29 -15.89
N LEU A 204 2.80 -7.22 -16.85
CA LEU A 204 3.01 -7.71 -18.22
C LEU A 204 4.18 -7.00 -18.91
N THR A 205 4.35 -5.70 -18.69
CA THR A 205 5.50 -4.93 -19.21
C THR A 205 6.81 -5.56 -18.75
N GLY A 206 6.91 -5.97 -17.48
CA GLY A 206 8.07 -6.71 -16.94
C GLY A 206 8.30 -8.05 -17.65
N SER A 207 7.25 -8.85 -17.87
CA SER A 207 7.34 -10.11 -18.63
C SER A 207 7.84 -9.90 -20.05
N LYS A 208 7.28 -8.92 -20.76
CA LYS A 208 7.67 -8.60 -22.14
C LYS A 208 9.11 -8.12 -22.21
N TYR A 209 9.53 -7.26 -21.27
CA TYR A 209 10.91 -6.78 -21.21
C TYR A 209 11.89 -7.94 -20.98
N MET A 210 11.61 -8.77 -19.97
CA MET A 210 12.47 -9.92 -19.67
C MET A 210 12.49 -10.92 -20.82
N ALA A 211 11.35 -11.18 -21.45
CA ALA A 211 11.26 -12.07 -22.62
C ALA A 211 12.11 -11.56 -23.79
N LYS A 212 12.04 -10.27 -24.10
CA LYS A 212 12.89 -9.63 -25.13
C LYS A 212 14.38 -9.77 -24.82
N LYS A 213 14.79 -9.58 -23.57
CA LYS A 213 16.20 -9.70 -23.14
C LYS A 213 16.72 -11.13 -23.18
N SER A 214 15.85 -12.11 -22.92
CA SER A 214 16.23 -13.51 -22.71
C SER A 214 15.85 -14.42 -23.89
N GLY A 215 15.21 -13.88 -24.94
CA GLY A 215 14.78 -14.65 -26.11
C GLY A 215 13.62 -15.60 -25.80
N LEU A 216 12.71 -15.21 -24.89
CA LEU A 216 11.46 -15.90 -24.59
C LEU A 216 10.31 -15.30 -25.42
N THR A 217 9.17 -15.99 -25.45
CA THR A 217 7.92 -15.49 -26.01
C THR A 217 6.85 -15.45 -24.95
N VAL A 218 6.13 -14.33 -24.80
CA VAL A 218 5.00 -14.19 -23.86
C VAL A 218 3.69 -14.52 -24.57
N VAL A 219 2.90 -15.42 -23.98
CA VAL A 219 1.52 -15.73 -24.37
C VAL A 219 0.57 -15.07 -23.36
N GLU A 220 -0.13 -14.05 -23.79
CA GLU A 220 -0.94 -13.17 -22.92
C GLU A 220 -2.36 -13.72 -22.71
N GLN A 221 -2.85 -13.64 -21.49
CA GLN A 221 -4.23 -13.96 -21.12
C GLN A 221 -4.78 -12.86 -20.20
N LYS A 222 -5.47 -11.88 -20.80
CA LYS A 222 -6.09 -10.79 -20.04
C LYS A 222 -7.41 -11.29 -19.41
N ILE A 223 -7.62 -10.95 -18.14
CA ILE A 223 -8.81 -11.27 -17.36
C ILE A 223 -9.31 -10.06 -16.58
N LYS A 224 -10.57 -10.11 -16.14
CA LYS A 224 -11.16 -9.10 -15.24
C LYS A 224 -11.03 -9.52 -13.77
N PRO A 225 -11.06 -8.59 -12.83
CA PRO A 225 -11.07 -8.92 -11.39
C PRO A 225 -12.29 -9.78 -10.97
N THR A 226 -13.35 -9.77 -11.74
CA THR A 226 -14.56 -10.59 -11.53
C THR A 226 -14.46 -12.01 -12.07
N ASP A 227 -13.48 -12.31 -12.94
CA ASP A 227 -13.30 -13.63 -13.52
C ASP A 227 -12.67 -14.55 -12.49
N ASN A 228 -13.36 -15.61 -12.08
CA ASN A 228 -12.90 -16.52 -11.03
C ASN A 228 -12.57 -17.93 -11.53
N ASP A 229 -12.93 -18.26 -12.78
CA ASP A 229 -12.61 -19.53 -13.42
C ASP A 229 -11.55 -19.36 -14.51
N MET A 230 -10.43 -20.05 -14.33
CA MET A 230 -9.27 -19.96 -15.23
C MET A 230 -9.19 -21.12 -16.23
N THR A 231 -10.26 -21.87 -16.43
CA THR A 231 -10.30 -23.05 -17.31
C THR A 231 -9.93 -22.69 -18.76
N ALA A 232 -10.51 -21.62 -19.30
CA ALA A 232 -10.23 -21.18 -20.67
C ALA A 232 -8.75 -20.73 -20.83
N GLN A 233 -8.23 -19.98 -19.86
CA GLN A 233 -6.85 -19.49 -19.88
C GLN A 233 -5.85 -20.65 -19.81
N VAL A 234 -6.09 -21.61 -18.91
CA VAL A 234 -5.22 -22.81 -18.82
C VAL A 234 -5.25 -23.63 -20.10
N ALA A 235 -6.43 -23.84 -20.71
CA ALA A 235 -6.55 -24.55 -21.98
C ALA A 235 -5.77 -23.85 -23.10
N ALA A 236 -5.92 -22.53 -23.24
CA ALA A 236 -5.21 -21.74 -24.24
C ALA A 236 -3.68 -21.78 -24.03
N LEU A 237 -3.20 -21.64 -22.80
CA LEU A 237 -1.77 -21.69 -22.49
C LEU A 237 -1.19 -23.09 -22.74
N LYS A 238 -1.91 -24.15 -22.39
CA LYS A 238 -1.51 -25.53 -22.67
C LYS A 238 -1.42 -25.80 -24.19
N GLN A 239 -2.42 -25.35 -24.94
CA GLN A 239 -2.43 -25.46 -26.42
C GLN A 239 -1.26 -24.66 -27.04
N ALA A 240 -0.94 -23.49 -26.50
CA ALA A 240 0.18 -22.68 -26.95
C ALA A 240 1.54 -23.30 -26.61
N GLY A 241 1.60 -24.32 -25.75
CA GLY A 241 2.81 -25.03 -25.36
C GLY A 241 3.73 -24.22 -24.44
N VAL A 242 3.18 -23.36 -23.57
CA VAL A 242 3.99 -22.61 -22.61
C VAL A 242 4.67 -23.54 -21.61
N LYS A 243 5.85 -23.15 -21.13
CA LYS A 243 6.68 -23.92 -20.21
C LYS A 243 6.63 -23.40 -18.76
N ALA A 244 6.13 -22.20 -18.56
CA ALA A 244 5.86 -21.61 -17.26
C ALA A 244 4.71 -20.61 -17.37
N ILE A 245 4.10 -20.23 -16.24
CA ILE A 245 3.05 -19.23 -16.20
C ILE A 245 3.39 -18.18 -15.14
N VAL A 246 3.27 -16.91 -15.52
CA VAL A 246 3.21 -15.77 -14.60
C VAL A 246 1.75 -15.41 -14.35
N ILE A 247 1.38 -15.08 -13.13
CA ILE A 247 0.04 -14.58 -12.82
C ILE A 247 0.09 -13.28 -12.02
N SER A 248 -0.55 -12.24 -12.56
CA SER A 248 -0.71 -10.92 -11.95
C SER A 248 -2.19 -10.62 -11.75
N ALA A 249 -2.76 -11.29 -10.75
CA ALA A 249 -4.19 -11.28 -10.43
C ALA A 249 -4.41 -11.47 -8.92
N GLY A 250 -5.66 -11.64 -8.49
CA GLY A 250 -5.98 -11.89 -7.09
C GLY A 250 -5.73 -13.34 -6.65
N PRO A 251 -5.75 -13.60 -5.33
CA PRO A 251 -5.49 -14.93 -4.77
C PRO A 251 -6.45 -16.01 -5.28
N ARG A 252 -7.72 -15.68 -5.49
CA ARG A 252 -8.72 -16.67 -6.00
C ARG A 252 -8.41 -17.08 -7.43
N GLN A 253 -8.02 -16.14 -8.30
CA GLN A 253 -7.64 -16.42 -9.66
C GLN A 253 -6.38 -17.28 -9.72
N ALA A 254 -5.40 -17.02 -8.86
CA ALA A 254 -4.20 -17.84 -8.74
C ALA A 254 -4.53 -19.27 -8.31
N ALA A 255 -5.39 -19.46 -7.32
CA ALA A 255 -5.83 -20.78 -6.90
C ALA A 255 -6.59 -21.53 -8.00
N SER A 256 -7.49 -20.85 -8.73
CA SER A 256 -8.21 -21.44 -9.86
C SER A 256 -7.23 -21.85 -10.98
N LEU A 257 -6.30 -20.97 -11.36
CA LEU A 257 -5.29 -21.27 -12.38
C LEU A 257 -4.46 -22.52 -12.02
N VAL A 258 -3.94 -22.55 -10.79
CA VAL A 258 -3.11 -23.67 -10.31
C VAL A 258 -3.91 -24.96 -10.20
N GLY A 259 -5.13 -24.89 -9.66
CA GLY A 259 -6.01 -26.06 -9.51
C GLY A 259 -6.42 -26.65 -10.85
N VAL A 260 -6.84 -25.81 -11.81
CA VAL A 260 -7.22 -26.24 -13.16
C VAL A 260 -6.00 -26.81 -13.93
N ALA A 261 -4.82 -26.19 -13.82
CA ALA A 261 -3.61 -26.69 -14.44
C ALA A 261 -3.26 -28.10 -13.90
N ALA A 262 -3.34 -28.28 -12.57
CA ALA A 262 -3.09 -29.58 -11.94
C ALA A 262 -4.10 -30.65 -12.36
N ALA A 263 -5.40 -30.34 -12.36
CA ALA A 263 -6.46 -31.26 -12.81
C ALA A 263 -6.29 -31.64 -14.28
N GLY A 264 -5.87 -30.70 -15.12
CA GLY A 264 -5.56 -30.90 -16.53
C GLY A 264 -4.19 -31.57 -16.81
N LYS A 265 -3.46 -32.00 -15.76
CA LYS A 265 -2.09 -32.55 -15.88
C LYS A 265 -1.16 -31.63 -16.69
N PHE A 266 -1.31 -30.34 -16.48
CA PHE A 266 -0.44 -29.31 -17.05
C PHE A 266 0.57 -28.87 -15.98
N ASP A 267 1.63 -29.67 -15.83
CA ASP A 267 2.61 -29.58 -14.74
C ASP A 267 3.75 -28.64 -15.12
N VAL A 268 3.47 -27.34 -15.06
CA VAL A 268 4.45 -26.25 -15.31
C VAL A 268 4.60 -25.39 -14.05
N PRO A 269 5.78 -24.78 -13.81
CA PRO A 269 5.93 -23.84 -12.72
C PRO A 269 5.07 -22.59 -12.95
N ILE A 270 4.42 -22.12 -11.87
CA ILE A 270 3.56 -20.95 -11.87
C ILE A 270 4.08 -19.98 -10.82
N ILE A 271 4.24 -18.69 -11.17
CA ILE A 271 4.70 -17.67 -10.24
C ILE A 271 3.76 -16.46 -10.25
N GLY A 272 3.35 -16.00 -9.08
CA GLY A 272 2.54 -14.79 -8.90
C GLY A 272 3.34 -13.61 -8.37
N ASN A 273 2.76 -12.41 -8.49
CA ASN A 273 3.19 -11.23 -7.75
C ASN A 273 2.80 -11.31 -6.28
N ASN A 274 3.30 -10.40 -5.48
CA ASN A 274 3.12 -10.35 -4.01
C ASN A 274 1.64 -10.42 -3.54
N SER A 275 0.71 -9.91 -4.32
CA SER A 275 -0.72 -9.88 -4.02
C SER A 275 -1.51 -11.12 -4.48
N ALA A 276 -0.85 -12.08 -5.16
CA ALA A 276 -1.53 -13.23 -5.78
C ALA A 276 -1.63 -14.47 -4.87
N PHE A 277 -1.44 -14.32 -3.55
CA PHE A 277 -1.53 -15.42 -2.60
C PHE A 277 -2.17 -14.98 -1.28
N ALA A 278 -2.94 -15.90 -0.69
CA ALA A 278 -3.42 -15.81 0.68
C ALA A 278 -3.41 -17.22 1.32
N PRO A 279 -2.99 -17.38 2.59
CA PRO A 279 -2.76 -18.71 3.20
C PRO A 279 -4.02 -19.56 3.32
N GLN A 280 -5.22 -18.95 3.31
CA GLN A 280 -6.50 -19.68 3.32
C GLN A 280 -6.67 -20.58 2.09
N LEU A 281 -5.98 -20.27 0.98
CA LEU A 281 -6.00 -21.09 -0.23
C LEU A 281 -5.41 -22.49 -0.01
N LEU A 282 -4.53 -22.64 0.99
CA LEU A 282 -3.92 -23.94 1.33
C LEU A 282 -4.91 -24.93 1.97
N ALA A 283 -6.07 -24.45 2.42
CA ALA A 283 -7.16 -25.28 2.91
C ALA A 283 -8.18 -25.65 1.82
N THR A 284 -8.02 -25.15 0.60
CA THR A 284 -8.88 -25.48 -0.55
C THR A 284 -8.36 -26.71 -1.30
N GLU A 285 -9.14 -27.21 -2.25
CA GLU A 285 -8.74 -28.30 -3.17
C GLU A 285 -7.49 -27.96 -3.98
N ALA A 286 -7.21 -26.69 -4.26
CA ALA A 286 -5.99 -26.24 -4.93
C ALA A 286 -4.75 -26.29 -4.03
N GLY A 287 -4.90 -26.46 -2.71
CA GLY A 287 -3.81 -26.40 -1.73
C GLY A 287 -2.62 -27.31 -2.06
N PRO A 288 -2.81 -28.61 -2.34
CA PRO A 288 -1.70 -29.50 -2.72
C PRO A 288 -0.94 -29.04 -3.97
N ALA A 289 -1.67 -28.56 -4.98
CA ALA A 289 -1.07 -28.06 -6.22
C ALA A 289 -0.31 -26.75 -6.02
N LEU A 290 -0.85 -25.84 -5.17
CA LEU A 290 -0.17 -24.61 -4.77
C LEU A 290 1.17 -24.91 -4.08
N MET A 291 1.21 -25.86 -3.15
CA MET A 291 2.46 -26.26 -2.47
C MET A 291 3.47 -26.93 -3.41
N LYS A 292 3.01 -27.55 -4.49
CA LYS A 292 3.88 -28.27 -5.44
C LYS A 292 4.56 -27.33 -6.41
N ASN A 293 3.83 -26.49 -7.13
CA ASN A 293 4.30 -25.80 -8.34
C ASN A 293 4.08 -24.28 -8.35
N TYR A 294 3.59 -23.69 -7.26
CA TYR A 294 3.32 -22.27 -7.18
C TYR A 294 4.38 -21.52 -6.38
N TYR A 295 4.73 -20.34 -6.84
CA TYR A 295 5.70 -19.44 -6.24
C TYR A 295 5.12 -18.02 -6.17
N VAL A 296 5.70 -17.17 -5.32
CA VAL A 296 5.33 -15.76 -5.21
C VAL A 296 6.60 -14.92 -5.16
N ALA A 297 6.72 -13.94 -6.05
CA ALA A 297 7.70 -12.89 -5.91
C ALA A 297 7.16 -11.86 -4.89
N SER A 298 7.97 -11.49 -3.92
CA SER A 298 7.56 -10.65 -2.79
C SER A 298 8.60 -9.57 -2.52
N PRO A 299 8.19 -8.33 -2.15
CA PRO A 299 9.11 -7.26 -1.76
C PRO A 299 9.59 -7.39 -0.30
N SER A 300 9.22 -8.46 0.39
CA SER A 300 9.58 -8.66 1.80
C SER A 300 9.64 -10.15 2.18
N LEU A 301 10.33 -10.46 3.27
CA LEU A 301 10.25 -11.76 3.93
C LEU A 301 8.79 -12.08 4.35
N PRO A 302 8.43 -13.38 4.42
CA PRO A 302 7.11 -13.76 4.92
C PRO A 302 6.97 -13.45 6.42
N ILE A 303 5.73 -13.29 6.88
CA ILE A 303 5.43 -13.01 8.30
C ILE A 303 6.00 -14.09 9.25
N GLY A 304 6.16 -15.31 8.75
CA GLY A 304 6.74 -16.43 9.52
C GLY A 304 8.27 -16.53 9.45
N ALA A 305 8.96 -15.53 8.92
CA ALA A 305 10.42 -15.55 8.84
C ALA A 305 11.08 -15.64 10.23
N ASP A 306 12.22 -16.32 10.29
CA ASP A 306 12.99 -16.48 11.53
C ASP A 306 13.84 -15.23 11.82
N THR A 307 13.18 -14.08 12.00
CA THR A 307 13.80 -12.83 12.41
C THR A 307 13.19 -12.34 13.73
N PRO A 308 13.94 -11.60 14.57
CA PRO A 308 13.40 -11.03 15.81
C PRO A 308 12.15 -10.17 15.55
N LYS A 309 12.17 -9.38 14.46
CA LYS A 309 11.06 -8.49 14.10
C LYS A 309 9.80 -9.25 13.69
N ALA A 310 9.93 -10.29 12.86
CA ALA A 310 8.80 -11.12 12.46
C ALA A 310 8.18 -11.83 13.65
N LYS A 311 9.00 -12.44 14.51
CA LYS A 311 8.54 -13.11 15.74
C LYS A 311 7.79 -12.16 16.67
N GLN A 312 8.32 -10.95 16.87
CA GLN A 312 7.67 -9.93 17.70
C GLN A 312 6.34 -9.51 17.09
N LEU A 313 6.31 -9.22 15.78
CA LEU A 313 5.08 -8.80 15.11
C LEU A 313 4.00 -9.89 15.14
N VAL A 314 4.37 -11.16 14.95
CA VAL A 314 3.44 -12.31 15.10
C VAL A 314 2.85 -12.38 16.51
N ALA A 315 3.69 -12.22 17.55
CA ALA A 315 3.23 -12.28 18.93
C ALA A 315 2.25 -11.13 19.24
N ASP A 316 2.60 -9.90 18.85
CA ASP A 316 1.79 -8.72 19.08
C ASP A 316 0.48 -8.77 18.30
N TYR A 317 0.52 -9.21 17.05
CA TYR A 317 -0.66 -9.33 16.20
C TYR A 317 -1.63 -10.39 16.72
N ARG A 318 -1.14 -11.57 17.12
CA ARG A 318 -1.96 -12.62 17.75
C ARG A 318 -2.63 -12.15 19.05
N LYS A 319 -1.92 -11.37 19.85
CA LYS A 319 -2.46 -10.76 21.06
C LYS A 319 -3.59 -9.76 20.76
N ALA A 320 -3.43 -8.96 19.71
CA ALA A 320 -4.41 -7.94 19.32
C ALA A 320 -5.61 -8.55 18.56
N TYR A 321 -5.35 -9.56 17.72
CA TYR A 321 -6.31 -10.17 16.80
C TYR A 321 -6.26 -11.72 16.87
N PRO A 322 -6.68 -12.35 17.98
CA PRO A 322 -6.46 -13.79 18.23
C PRO A 322 -7.14 -14.73 17.23
N LYS A 323 -8.17 -14.27 16.52
CA LYS A 323 -8.91 -15.04 15.51
C LYS A 323 -8.51 -14.72 14.07
N ALA A 324 -7.62 -13.74 13.86
CA ALA A 324 -7.20 -13.35 12.51
C ALA A 324 -6.13 -14.32 11.99
N ALA A 325 -6.19 -14.60 10.69
CA ALA A 325 -5.13 -15.33 10.01
C ALA A 325 -3.84 -14.49 9.94
N LEU A 326 -2.72 -15.19 9.92
CA LEU A 326 -1.43 -14.55 9.64
C LEU A 326 -1.14 -14.66 8.15
N ASP A 327 -0.83 -13.53 7.52
CA ASP A 327 -0.42 -13.45 6.11
C ASP A 327 0.54 -12.27 5.87
N ASN A 328 1.05 -12.15 4.65
CA ASN A 328 2.01 -11.11 4.31
C ASN A 328 1.40 -9.69 4.22
N GLY A 329 0.09 -9.55 4.24
CA GLY A 329 -0.56 -8.25 4.40
C GLY A 329 -0.20 -7.59 5.72
N ILE A 330 0.07 -8.38 6.78
CA ILE A 330 0.55 -7.87 8.07
C ILE A 330 1.91 -7.18 7.91
N VAL A 331 2.83 -7.81 7.17
CA VAL A 331 4.16 -7.24 6.91
C VAL A 331 4.03 -5.96 6.09
N ALA A 332 3.23 -5.97 5.03
CA ALA A 332 3.01 -4.81 4.17
C ALA A 332 2.39 -3.62 4.96
N GLY A 333 1.36 -3.90 5.76
CA GLY A 333 0.70 -2.88 6.58
C GLY A 333 1.61 -2.29 7.65
N TRP A 334 2.36 -3.14 8.34
CA TRP A 334 3.34 -2.69 9.34
C TRP A 334 4.45 -1.85 8.71
N THR A 335 5.00 -2.30 7.57
CA THR A 335 6.06 -1.58 6.86
C THR A 335 5.60 -0.19 6.43
N ALA A 336 4.42 -0.07 5.84
CA ALA A 336 3.87 1.22 5.41
C ALA A 336 3.62 2.16 6.60
N ALA A 337 2.99 1.67 7.68
CA ALA A 337 2.74 2.47 8.86
C ALA A 337 4.04 2.92 9.55
N SER A 338 5.05 2.03 9.62
CA SER A 338 6.33 2.37 10.24
C SER A 338 7.16 3.34 9.37
N ALA A 339 7.12 3.22 8.04
CA ALA A 339 7.76 4.18 7.13
C ALA A 339 7.12 5.58 7.25
N PHE A 340 5.78 5.64 7.30
CA PHE A 340 5.07 6.90 7.52
C PHE A 340 5.41 7.49 8.90
N GLY A 341 5.46 6.66 9.94
CA GLY A 341 5.86 7.07 11.28
C GLY A 341 7.29 7.61 11.35
N GLU A 342 8.22 7.03 10.60
CA GLU A 342 9.60 7.54 10.52
C GLU A 342 9.66 8.90 9.80
N ALA A 343 8.89 9.07 8.72
CA ALA A 343 8.74 10.37 8.06
C ALA A 343 8.19 11.43 9.03
N LEU A 344 7.17 11.08 9.82
CA LEU A 344 6.62 11.98 10.84
C LEU A 344 7.66 12.38 11.88
N LYS A 345 8.45 11.44 12.41
CA LYS A 345 9.52 11.73 13.39
C LYS A 345 10.56 12.70 12.83
N LYS A 346 11.00 12.48 11.58
CA LYS A 346 11.94 13.38 10.90
C LYS A 346 11.32 14.75 10.63
N ALA A 347 10.06 14.82 10.21
CA ALA A 347 9.32 16.06 10.03
C ALA A 347 9.21 16.86 11.34
N CYS A 348 9.03 16.17 12.47
CA CYS A 348 9.08 16.80 13.80
C CYS A 348 10.44 17.40 14.12
N THR A 349 11.52 16.65 13.84
CA THR A 349 12.88 17.16 14.05
C THR A 349 13.12 18.43 13.23
N SER A 350 12.58 18.48 12.01
CA SER A 350 12.61 19.64 11.12
C SER A 350 11.58 20.71 11.49
N LYS A 351 10.77 20.50 12.54
CA LYS A 351 9.68 21.39 12.98
C LYS A 351 8.64 21.70 11.91
N ASP A 352 8.36 20.76 11.03
CA ASP A 352 7.42 20.93 9.91
C ASP A 352 6.55 19.68 9.70
N LEU A 353 5.39 19.64 10.37
CA LEU A 353 4.35 18.61 10.21
C LEU A 353 3.28 19.01 9.17
N THR A 354 3.60 19.86 8.21
CA THR A 354 2.74 20.04 7.03
C THR A 354 2.89 18.84 6.09
N ARG A 355 1.99 18.69 5.12
CA ARG A 355 2.05 17.64 4.09
C ARG A 355 3.38 17.65 3.35
N GLU A 356 3.80 18.82 2.91
CA GLU A 356 5.08 19.00 2.23
C GLU A 356 6.28 18.75 3.16
N GLY A 357 6.16 19.08 4.45
CA GLY A 357 7.20 18.81 5.45
C GLY A 357 7.41 17.33 5.67
N VAL A 358 6.31 16.56 5.73
CA VAL A 358 6.37 15.08 5.88
C VAL A 358 6.92 14.42 4.62
N ASP A 359 6.53 14.88 3.43
CA ASP A 359 7.11 14.36 2.18
C ASP A 359 8.61 14.64 2.08
N ARG A 360 9.04 15.88 2.33
CA ARG A 360 10.47 16.22 2.38
C ARG A 360 11.23 15.38 3.39
N ALA A 361 10.64 15.10 4.54
CA ALA A 361 11.25 14.25 5.56
C ALA A 361 11.44 12.81 5.08
N LEU A 362 10.46 12.23 4.38
CA LEU A 362 10.57 10.90 3.79
C LEU A 362 11.69 10.83 2.76
N LEU A 363 11.85 11.85 1.92
CA LEU A 363 12.92 11.95 0.91
C LEU A 363 14.35 12.00 1.50
N THR A 364 14.50 12.14 2.81
CA THR A 364 15.81 12.05 3.48
C THR A 364 16.16 10.63 3.96
N ILE A 365 15.28 9.67 3.73
CA ILE A 365 15.42 8.29 4.23
C ILE A 365 15.95 7.40 3.11
N ASN A 366 17.24 7.11 3.13
CA ASN A 366 17.94 6.29 2.13
C ASN A 366 18.19 4.82 2.56
N ALA A 367 17.92 4.48 3.82
CA ALA A 367 18.17 3.14 4.36
C ALA A 367 17.15 2.79 5.43
N PHE A 368 15.86 2.74 5.05
CA PHE A 368 14.81 2.29 5.95
C PHE A 368 14.76 0.76 5.97
N ASP A 369 15.09 0.17 7.11
CA ASP A 369 14.95 -1.26 7.35
C ASP A 369 13.71 -1.54 8.21
N PRO A 370 12.65 -2.10 7.64
CA PRO A 370 11.47 -2.50 8.40
C PRO A 370 11.67 -3.80 9.19
N GLY A 371 12.81 -4.49 9.02
CA GLY A 371 13.12 -5.79 9.63
C GLY A 371 12.59 -7.00 8.87
N PHE A 372 12.24 -6.83 7.59
CA PHE A 372 11.70 -7.88 6.73
C PHE A 372 12.53 -8.13 5.46
N GLY A 373 13.86 -8.02 5.59
CA GLY A 373 14.83 -8.54 4.63
C GLY A 373 15.08 -7.66 3.40
N VAL A 374 14.38 -6.54 3.23
CA VAL A 374 14.60 -5.60 2.13
C VAL A 374 14.65 -4.18 2.67
N THR A 375 15.81 -3.54 2.55
CA THR A 375 16.01 -2.13 2.88
C THR A 375 15.41 -1.24 1.80
N GLN A 376 14.77 -0.13 2.20
CA GLN A 376 14.09 0.80 1.34
C GLN A 376 14.86 2.13 1.23
N ASP A 377 14.95 2.67 0.02
CA ASP A 377 15.48 4.00 -0.28
C ASP A 377 14.35 4.87 -0.85
N PHE A 378 13.97 5.92 -0.14
CA PHE A 378 12.91 6.84 -0.55
C PHE A 378 13.41 8.14 -1.17
N THR A 379 14.71 8.29 -1.41
CA THR A 379 15.32 9.55 -1.85
C THR A 379 15.02 9.92 -3.29
N ASP A 380 14.71 8.94 -4.15
CA ASP A 380 14.32 9.18 -5.54
C ASP A 380 12.84 8.82 -5.80
N PRO A 381 11.95 9.81 -5.98
CA PRO A 381 10.55 9.54 -6.28
C PRO A 381 10.31 8.90 -7.67
N LYS A 382 11.31 8.90 -8.54
CA LYS A 382 11.23 8.29 -9.88
C LYS A 382 11.63 6.82 -9.88
N ALA A 383 12.15 6.31 -8.77
CA ALA A 383 12.52 4.93 -8.60
C ALA A 383 11.63 4.24 -7.56
N PRO A 384 11.40 2.90 -7.65
CA PRO A 384 10.86 2.15 -6.53
C PRO A 384 11.86 2.17 -5.38
N SER A 385 11.37 2.07 -4.13
CA SER A 385 12.27 2.14 -2.96
C SER A 385 13.23 0.94 -2.86
N SER A 386 13.00 -0.11 -3.64
CA SER A 386 13.92 -1.24 -3.86
C SER A 386 13.61 -1.92 -5.19
N LYS A 387 14.62 -2.55 -5.80
CA LYS A 387 14.45 -3.45 -6.96
C LYS A 387 14.54 -4.92 -6.57
N GLN A 388 14.71 -5.22 -5.29
CA GLN A 388 14.87 -6.58 -4.82
C GLN A 388 13.52 -7.29 -4.71
N SER A 389 13.55 -8.60 -4.94
CA SER A 389 12.43 -9.50 -4.66
C SER A 389 12.95 -10.75 -3.96
N ILE A 390 12.11 -11.30 -3.09
CA ILE A 390 12.29 -12.58 -2.42
C ILE A 390 11.34 -13.55 -3.08
N ILE A 391 11.78 -14.76 -3.41
CA ILE A 391 10.86 -15.76 -3.95
C ILE A 391 10.39 -16.67 -2.82
N LEU A 392 9.10 -16.74 -2.67
CA LEU A 392 8.41 -17.54 -1.65
C LEU A 392 7.72 -18.73 -2.30
N ARG A 393 7.49 -19.78 -1.51
CA ARG A 393 6.67 -20.94 -1.87
C ARG A 393 5.62 -21.19 -0.78
N PRO A 394 4.38 -21.52 -1.17
CA PRO A 394 3.36 -21.94 -0.23
C PRO A 394 3.77 -23.18 0.59
N ASP A 395 3.56 -23.10 1.89
CA ASP A 395 3.82 -24.19 2.83
C ASP A 395 2.81 -24.14 3.96
N LYS A 396 1.96 -25.18 4.06
CA LYS A 396 0.90 -25.26 5.08
C LYS A 396 1.43 -25.33 6.51
N SER A 397 2.67 -25.79 6.70
CA SER A 397 3.32 -25.91 8.01
C SER A 397 3.92 -24.59 8.48
N ALA A 398 4.18 -23.66 7.57
CA ALA A 398 4.81 -22.38 7.88
C ALA A 398 3.81 -21.38 8.46
N VAL A 399 4.26 -20.57 9.41
CA VAL A 399 3.49 -19.43 9.93
C VAL A 399 3.24 -18.45 8.78
N GLY A 400 1.97 -18.13 8.52
CA GLY A 400 1.58 -17.29 7.38
C GLY A 400 1.57 -18.00 6.03
N GLY A 401 1.80 -19.34 6.02
CA GLY A 401 1.60 -20.19 4.85
C GLY A 401 2.67 -20.09 3.76
N MET A 402 3.84 -19.50 4.04
CA MET A 402 4.90 -19.27 3.05
C MET A 402 6.29 -19.51 3.64
N THR A 403 7.20 -20.06 2.80
CA THR A 403 8.63 -20.21 3.09
C THR A 403 9.47 -19.55 2.01
N VAL A 404 10.70 -19.14 2.35
CA VAL A 404 11.66 -18.56 1.41
C VAL A 404 12.31 -19.67 0.58
N VAL A 405 12.38 -19.49 -0.73
CA VAL A 405 13.11 -20.38 -1.65
C VAL A 405 14.26 -19.66 -2.36
N ARG A 406 14.19 -18.33 -2.47
CA ARG A 406 15.29 -17.47 -2.92
C ARG A 406 15.30 -16.22 -2.06
N GLU A 407 16.46 -15.91 -1.48
CA GLU A 407 16.66 -14.72 -0.66
C GLU A 407 16.52 -13.42 -1.49
N ALA A 408 16.48 -12.28 -0.77
CA ALA A 408 16.35 -10.95 -1.37
C ALA A 408 17.46 -10.68 -2.40
N GLY A 409 17.05 -10.28 -3.58
CA GLY A 409 17.98 -9.89 -4.65
C GLY A 409 17.26 -9.31 -5.84
N ALA A 410 18.00 -8.54 -6.63
CA ALA A 410 17.59 -8.09 -7.94
C ALA A 410 18.39 -8.87 -9.01
N SER A 411 17.73 -9.32 -10.06
CA SER A 411 18.42 -9.87 -11.21
C SER A 411 19.21 -8.76 -11.93
N THR A 412 20.30 -9.10 -12.62
CA THR A 412 21.05 -8.13 -13.41
C THR A 412 20.17 -7.39 -14.41
N VAL A 413 19.13 -8.07 -14.94
CA VAL A 413 18.16 -7.45 -15.85
C VAL A 413 17.29 -6.42 -15.09
N ALA A 414 16.86 -6.73 -13.87
CA ALA A 414 16.08 -5.81 -13.04
C ALA A 414 16.91 -4.59 -12.57
N GLU A 415 18.19 -4.79 -12.25
CA GLU A 415 19.10 -3.69 -11.89
C GLU A 415 19.23 -2.68 -13.04
N GLY A 416 19.42 -3.17 -14.28
CA GLY A 416 19.53 -2.34 -15.47
C GLY A 416 18.20 -1.84 -16.06
N TYR A 417 17.07 -2.19 -15.46
CA TYR A 417 15.74 -1.77 -15.92
C TYR A 417 15.31 -0.45 -15.29
N THR A 418 14.74 0.45 -16.09
CA THR A 418 14.10 1.68 -15.61
C THR A 418 12.59 1.48 -15.62
N PRO A 419 11.93 1.39 -14.44
CA PRO A 419 10.49 1.22 -14.33
C PRO A 419 9.74 2.41 -14.94
N GLY A 420 8.68 2.13 -15.70
CA GLY A 420 7.84 3.18 -16.31
C GLY A 420 8.49 3.94 -17.48
N GLY A 421 9.64 3.47 -17.97
CA GLY A 421 10.35 4.03 -19.13
C GLY A 421 9.89 3.46 -20.46
#